data_7dd97b04c59723867aed0f472841acc8
#
_entry.id   7dd97b04c59723867aed0f472841acc8
#
_cell.length_a   1.000
_cell.length_b   1.000
_cell.length_c   1.000
_cell.angle_alpha   90.00
_cell.angle_beta   90.00
_cell.angle_gamma   90.00
#
_symmetry.space_group_name_H-M   'P 1'
#
loop_
_entity.id
_entity.type
_entity.pdbx_description
1 polymer ?
#
loop_
_entity_poly.entity_id
_entity_poly.type
_entity_poly.pdbx_seq_one_letter_code
_entity_poly.pdbx_strand_id
1 'polypeptide(L)'
;MDTPDDYDSPWKEAVESYFPEFIAFYFPDASRQINWARGHEFLDQELRAVVQDAELGKRFVDKLAKLALQDGSERWVYVHLEVQGSAQAEFAERMFVYNYRLYDRYRQPVASLAVLADSTQHWRPDHFSFAVLGCKHELCFPVAKLLDYAQDQADLYSNPNPFALVTLAHLLTQATRQDMNARFAAKWKLVQLLYQRGWGKQQVIDLFSV
;
A
#
# COMPACT_ATOMS: atom_id res chain seq x y z
N MET A 1 20.77 -18.12 -9.02
CA MET A 1 20.29 -16.74 -9.25
C MET A 1 18.84 -16.75 -8.83
N ASP A 2 18.58 -16.31 -7.61
CA ASP A 2 17.21 -16.16 -7.12
C ASP A 2 16.59 -14.99 -7.89
N THR A 3 15.57 -15.29 -8.69
CA THR A 3 14.68 -14.25 -9.22
C THR A 3 14.04 -13.57 -8.03
N PRO A 4 14.09 -12.23 -7.91
CA PRO A 4 13.35 -11.55 -6.88
C PRO A 4 11.89 -11.95 -7.00
N ASP A 5 11.30 -12.42 -5.90
CA ASP A 5 9.86 -12.68 -5.84
C ASP A 5 9.14 -11.40 -6.33
N ASP A 6 8.34 -11.52 -7.38
CA ASP A 6 7.57 -10.42 -7.94
C ASP A 6 6.32 -10.19 -7.06
N TYR A 7 6.51 -9.48 -5.94
CA TYR A 7 5.41 -9.11 -5.03
C TYR A 7 4.58 -7.93 -5.56
N ASP A 8 5.05 -7.23 -6.58
CA ASP A 8 4.40 -6.01 -7.08
C ASP A 8 3.06 -6.30 -7.75
N SER A 9 2.98 -7.39 -8.54
CA SER A 9 1.79 -7.70 -9.33
C SER A 9 0.57 -8.04 -8.46
N PRO A 10 0.66 -8.97 -7.47
CA PRO A 10 -0.49 -9.36 -6.64
C PRO A 10 -1.02 -8.22 -5.76
N TRP A 11 -0.12 -7.41 -5.19
CA TRP A 11 -0.53 -6.25 -4.41
C TRP A 11 -1.25 -5.22 -5.26
N LYS A 12 -0.75 -4.96 -6.48
CA LYS A 12 -1.34 -4.02 -7.41
C LYS A 12 -2.77 -4.44 -7.79
N GLU A 13 -2.96 -5.70 -8.15
CA GLU A 13 -4.27 -6.25 -8.51
C GLU A 13 -5.24 -6.24 -7.31
N ALA A 14 -4.75 -6.58 -6.11
CA ALA A 14 -5.56 -6.52 -4.90
C ALA A 14 -5.99 -5.09 -4.57
N VAL A 15 -5.08 -4.12 -4.67
CA VAL A 15 -5.41 -2.70 -4.46
C VAL A 15 -6.39 -2.19 -5.51
N GLU A 16 -6.22 -2.55 -6.78
CA GLU A 16 -7.16 -2.16 -7.84
C GLU A 16 -8.56 -2.74 -7.63
N SER A 17 -8.63 -4.02 -7.26
CA SER A 17 -9.90 -4.73 -7.12
C SER A 17 -10.67 -4.39 -5.84
N TYR A 18 -9.96 -4.03 -4.77
CA TYR A 18 -10.50 -3.86 -3.41
C TYR A 18 -10.04 -2.54 -2.78
N PHE A 19 -9.99 -1.47 -3.56
CA PHE A 19 -9.46 -0.18 -3.09
C PHE A 19 -10.20 0.41 -1.88
N PRO A 20 -11.55 0.37 -1.79
CA PRO A 20 -12.27 0.79 -0.60
C PRO A 20 -11.86 0.02 0.66
N GLU A 21 -11.73 -1.31 0.53
CA GLU A 21 -11.34 -2.21 1.62
C GLU A 21 -9.88 -1.98 2.03
N PHE A 22 -9.00 -1.67 1.07
CA PHE A 22 -7.60 -1.28 1.30
C PHE A 22 -7.52 -0.03 2.19
N ILE A 23 -8.21 1.03 1.78
CA ILE A 23 -8.20 2.28 2.55
C ILE A 23 -8.90 2.07 3.91
N ALA A 24 -9.98 1.30 3.98
CA ALA A 24 -10.67 1.03 5.24
C ALA A 24 -9.82 0.25 6.22
N PHE A 25 -8.97 -0.66 5.74
CA PHE A 25 -8.13 -1.49 6.59
C PHE A 25 -6.90 -0.75 7.12
N TYR A 26 -6.16 -0.09 6.24
CA TYR A 26 -4.89 0.56 6.61
C TYR A 26 -5.05 2.01 7.08
N PHE A 27 -6.09 2.70 6.62
CA PHE A 27 -6.33 4.12 6.89
C PHE A 27 -7.79 4.39 7.26
N PRO A 28 -8.29 3.81 8.37
CA PRO A 28 -9.72 3.87 8.73
C PRO A 28 -10.21 5.31 8.92
N ASP A 29 -9.37 6.22 9.41
CA ASP A 29 -9.73 7.62 9.59
C ASP A 29 -9.91 8.36 8.25
N ALA A 30 -9.07 8.05 7.26
CA ALA A 30 -9.23 8.56 5.91
C ALA A 30 -10.48 7.96 5.24
N SER A 31 -10.70 6.63 5.40
CA SER A 31 -11.86 5.95 4.84
C SER A 31 -13.20 6.56 5.27
N ARG A 32 -13.31 7.00 6.54
CA ARG A 32 -14.52 7.65 7.06
C ARG A 32 -14.83 9.00 6.41
N GLN A 33 -13.83 9.66 5.84
CA GLN A 33 -13.99 10.94 5.16
C GLN A 33 -14.40 10.78 3.69
N ILE A 34 -14.27 9.57 3.12
CA ILE A 34 -14.53 9.29 1.71
C ILE A 34 -15.99 8.88 1.50
N ASN A 35 -16.63 9.45 0.49
CA ASN A 35 -17.96 9.06 0.04
C ASN A 35 -17.87 7.91 -0.97
N TRP A 36 -17.75 6.70 -0.49
CA TRP A 36 -17.60 5.49 -1.32
C TRP A 36 -18.78 5.23 -2.25
N ALA A 37 -19.96 5.76 -1.95
CA ALA A 37 -21.15 5.63 -2.83
C ALA A 37 -20.95 6.34 -4.18
N ARG A 38 -20.04 7.32 -4.26
CA ARG A 38 -19.68 8.01 -5.50
C ARG A 38 -18.59 7.28 -6.31
N GLY A 39 -18.06 6.18 -5.78
CA GLY A 39 -16.97 5.43 -6.38
C GLY A 39 -15.62 6.14 -6.31
N HIS A 40 -14.67 5.63 -7.07
CA HIS A 40 -13.33 6.18 -7.25
C HIS A 40 -12.88 6.00 -8.71
N GLU A 41 -11.90 6.80 -9.11
CA GLU A 41 -11.28 6.74 -10.44
C GLU A 41 -9.76 6.65 -10.27
N PHE A 42 -9.12 5.64 -10.87
CA PHE A 42 -7.67 5.57 -10.90
C PHE A 42 -7.10 6.48 -12.00
N LEU A 43 -6.09 7.26 -11.65
CA LEU A 43 -5.43 8.24 -12.50
C LEU A 43 -4.02 7.72 -12.89
N ASP A 44 -3.97 6.53 -13.49
CA ASP A 44 -2.70 5.85 -13.81
C ASP A 44 -1.88 6.59 -14.88
N GLN A 45 -2.53 7.30 -15.78
CA GLN A 45 -1.85 8.08 -16.82
C GLN A 45 -1.16 9.31 -16.21
N GLU A 46 -1.87 10.00 -15.31
CA GLU A 46 -1.37 11.17 -14.59
C GLU A 46 -0.20 10.79 -13.70
N LEU A 47 -0.29 9.67 -13.01
CA LEU A 47 0.79 9.15 -12.18
C LEU A 47 2.02 8.79 -13.02
N ARG A 48 1.83 8.04 -14.10
CA ARG A 48 2.94 7.68 -15.02
C ARG A 48 3.67 8.88 -15.56
N ALA A 49 2.96 9.94 -15.92
CA ALA A 49 3.55 11.17 -16.44
C ALA A 49 4.45 11.88 -15.41
N VAL A 50 4.16 11.74 -14.11
CA VAL A 50 4.98 12.30 -13.03
C VAL A 50 6.17 11.41 -12.70
N VAL A 51 5.97 10.08 -12.69
CA VAL A 51 7.01 9.09 -12.35
C VAL A 51 8.09 9.00 -13.44
N GLN A 52 7.72 9.08 -14.73
CA GLN A 52 8.68 9.04 -15.84
C GLN A 52 9.68 10.20 -15.81
N ASP A 53 9.23 11.38 -15.37
CA ASP A 53 10.09 12.55 -15.23
C ASP A 53 11.07 12.43 -14.05
N ALA A 54 10.95 11.39 -13.21
CA ALA A 54 11.66 11.27 -11.94
C ALA A 54 12.89 10.34 -11.96
N GLU A 55 13.18 9.59 -13.06
CA GLU A 55 14.25 8.57 -13.15
C GLU A 55 14.30 7.56 -11.97
N LEU A 56 13.24 7.47 -11.16
CA LEU A 56 13.20 6.68 -9.93
C LEU A 56 12.62 5.28 -10.22
N GLY A 57 13.41 4.28 -9.90
CA GLY A 57 13.29 2.87 -10.30
C GLY A 57 11.90 2.21 -10.11
N LYS A 58 11.64 1.26 -11.00
CA LYS A 58 10.39 0.53 -11.28
C LYS A 58 9.89 -0.46 -10.20
N ARG A 59 10.01 -0.21 -8.90
CA ARG A 59 9.78 -1.27 -7.88
C ARG A 59 8.67 -1.02 -6.87
N PHE A 60 7.68 -0.16 -7.18
CA PHE A 60 6.66 0.20 -6.19
C PHE A 60 5.26 0.08 -6.77
N VAL A 61 4.34 -0.42 -5.96
CA VAL A 61 2.91 -0.38 -6.28
C VAL A 61 2.40 1.02 -5.95
N ASP A 62 2.50 1.91 -6.91
CA ASP A 62 1.99 3.26 -6.75
C ASP A 62 0.62 3.39 -7.43
N LYS A 63 -0.32 3.99 -6.72
CA LYS A 63 -1.66 4.28 -7.22
C LYS A 63 -2.03 5.72 -6.92
N LEU A 64 -2.59 6.39 -7.92
CA LEU A 64 -3.24 7.68 -7.77
C LEU A 64 -4.72 7.50 -8.02
N ALA A 65 -5.55 7.89 -7.07
CA ALA A 65 -7.00 7.81 -7.18
C ALA A 65 -7.66 9.16 -6.93
N LYS A 66 -8.69 9.46 -7.71
CA LYS A 66 -9.61 10.58 -7.48
C LYS A 66 -10.78 10.08 -6.67
N LEU A 67 -11.11 10.76 -5.59
CA LEU A 67 -12.13 10.42 -4.63
C LEU A 67 -13.06 11.59 -4.35
N ALA A 68 -14.33 11.31 -4.08
CA ALA A 68 -15.25 12.27 -3.49
C ALA A 68 -15.24 12.15 -1.96
N LEU A 69 -15.19 13.26 -1.26
CA LEU A 69 -15.30 13.31 0.20
C LEU A 69 -16.77 13.45 0.64
N GLN A 70 -17.01 13.23 1.92
CA GLN A 70 -18.35 13.38 2.53
C GLN A 70 -18.87 14.81 2.45
N ASP A 71 -17.99 15.81 2.42
CA ASP A 71 -18.34 17.23 2.24
C ASP A 71 -18.71 17.60 0.78
N GLY A 72 -18.70 16.62 -0.14
CA GLY A 72 -18.96 16.80 -1.55
C GLY A 72 -17.78 17.28 -2.39
N SER A 73 -16.65 17.61 -1.77
CA SER A 73 -15.41 17.97 -2.49
C SER A 73 -14.75 16.75 -3.12
N GLU A 74 -13.98 16.97 -4.18
CA GLU A 74 -13.14 15.94 -4.80
C GLU A 74 -11.69 16.12 -4.35
N ARG A 75 -11.00 15.02 -4.10
CA ARG A 75 -9.58 14.99 -3.74
C ARG A 75 -8.85 13.91 -4.49
N TRP A 76 -7.56 14.10 -4.67
CA TRP A 76 -6.67 13.07 -5.16
C TRP A 76 -5.96 12.42 -3.99
N VAL A 77 -5.84 11.11 -4.05
CA VAL A 77 -5.10 10.32 -3.05
C VAL A 77 -4.03 9.53 -3.77
N TYR A 78 -2.78 9.84 -3.46
CA TYR A 78 -1.63 9.08 -3.89
C TYR A 78 -1.32 8.00 -2.84
N VAL A 79 -1.39 6.76 -3.26
CA VAL A 79 -1.05 5.62 -2.41
C VAL A 79 0.28 5.05 -2.86
N HIS A 80 1.26 5.10 -1.98
CA HIS A 80 2.54 4.45 -2.16
C HIS A 80 2.59 3.19 -1.31
N LEU A 81 2.75 2.04 -1.96
CA LEU A 81 2.90 0.75 -1.31
C LEU A 81 4.34 0.27 -1.50
N GLU A 82 5.14 0.37 -0.44
CA GLU A 82 6.50 -0.16 -0.41
C GLU A 82 6.46 -1.63 -0.01
N VAL A 83 6.46 -2.53 -1.01
CA VAL A 83 6.36 -4.00 -0.79
C VAL A 83 7.71 -4.65 -0.56
N GLN A 84 8.81 -4.05 -1.01
CA GLN A 84 10.17 -4.63 -0.93
C GLN A 84 11.05 -3.93 0.10
N GLY A 85 11.22 -4.54 1.14
CA GLY A 85 11.88 -4.68 2.37
C GLY A 85 13.27 -4.16 2.59
N SER A 86 13.75 -3.07 2.07
CA SER A 86 14.90 -2.36 2.67
C SER A 86 14.53 -0.93 3.02
N ALA A 87 14.84 -0.54 4.25
CA ALA A 87 14.76 0.84 4.68
C ALA A 87 15.53 1.73 3.69
N GLN A 88 14.83 2.62 2.98
CA GLN A 88 15.42 3.55 2.02
C GLN A 88 15.45 4.94 2.64
N ALA A 89 16.64 5.52 2.75
CA ALA A 89 16.81 6.85 3.33
C ALA A 89 16.00 7.92 2.56
N GLU A 90 15.88 7.75 1.24
CA GLU A 90 15.22 8.70 0.33
C GLU A 90 13.70 8.55 0.24
N PHE A 91 13.09 7.58 0.99
CA PHE A 91 11.67 7.31 0.90
C PHE A 91 10.80 8.55 1.17
N ALA A 92 11.03 9.23 2.29
CA ALA A 92 10.25 10.39 2.69
C ALA A 92 10.41 11.57 1.71
N GLU A 93 11.63 11.78 1.18
CA GLU A 93 11.90 12.78 0.15
C GLU A 93 11.15 12.43 -1.14
N ARG A 94 11.13 11.17 -1.54
CA ARG A 94 10.39 10.70 -2.72
C ARG A 94 8.89 10.94 -2.60
N MET A 95 8.30 10.67 -1.42
CA MET A 95 6.89 10.99 -1.12
C MET A 95 6.60 12.49 -1.31
N PHE A 96 7.50 13.35 -0.81
CA PHE A 96 7.39 14.79 -0.99
C PHE A 96 7.50 15.21 -2.46
N VAL A 97 8.49 14.67 -3.19
CA VAL A 97 8.70 15.00 -4.59
C VAL A 97 7.49 14.61 -5.45
N TYR A 98 6.91 13.43 -5.24
CA TYR A 98 5.72 13.01 -5.98
C TYR A 98 4.49 13.85 -5.64
N ASN A 99 4.24 14.11 -4.35
CA ASN A 99 3.15 14.98 -3.92
C ASN A 99 3.26 16.37 -4.54
N TYR A 100 4.46 16.98 -4.47
CA TYR A 100 4.72 18.29 -5.06
C TYR A 100 4.52 18.30 -6.57
N ARG A 101 5.04 17.31 -7.31
CA ARG A 101 4.92 17.23 -8.77
C ARG A 101 3.48 17.04 -9.22
N LEU A 102 2.71 16.22 -8.53
CA LEU A 102 1.28 16.06 -8.78
C LEU A 102 0.55 17.39 -8.58
N TYR A 103 0.82 18.07 -7.46
CA TYR A 103 0.22 19.37 -7.19
C TYR A 103 0.65 20.41 -8.23
N ASP A 104 1.93 20.50 -8.56
CA ASP A 104 2.45 21.48 -9.52
C ASP A 104 1.82 21.30 -10.91
N ARG A 105 1.74 20.05 -11.37
CA ARG A 105 1.24 19.72 -12.69
C ARG A 105 -0.27 19.86 -12.82
N TYR A 106 -1.02 19.39 -11.82
CA TYR A 106 -2.48 19.27 -11.91
C TYR A 106 -3.24 20.29 -11.04
N ARG A 107 -2.54 21.02 -10.19
CA ARG A 107 -3.11 22.02 -9.26
C ARG A 107 -4.22 21.44 -8.39
N GLN A 108 -4.11 20.16 -8.04
CA GLN A 108 -5.03 19.44 -7.16
C GLN A 108 -4.33 19.11 -5.82
N PRO A 109 -4.97 19.36 -4.67
CA PRO A 109 -4.46 18.86 -3.41
C PRO A 109 -4.40 17.34 -3.41
N VAL A 110 -3.25 16.78 -3.01
CA VAL A 110 -2.99 15.34 -3.00
C VAL A 110 -2.70 14.90 -1.57
N ALA A 111 -3.47 13.94 -1.06
CA ALA A 111 -3.13 13.22 0.16
C ALA A 111 -2.18 12.07 -0.18
N SER A 112 -1.03 11.99 0.49
CA SER A 112 -0.09 10.88 0.34
C SER A 112 -0.29 9.89 1.48
N LEU A 113 -0.42 8.61 1.16
CA LEU A 113 -0.57 7.50 2.12
C LEU A 113 0.52 6.47 1.84
N ALA A 114 1.12 5.89 2.87
CA ALA A 114 2.17 4.90 2.70
C ALA A 114 1.88 3.61 3.46
N VAL A 115 2.06 2.45 2.81
CA VAL A 115 2.06 1.14 3.45
C VAL A 115 3.47 0.55 3.37
N LEU A 116 4.05 0.23 4.52
CA LEU A 116 5.40 -0.29 4.66
C LEU A 116 5.37 -1.79 4.94
N ALA A 117 5.87 -2.58 3.99
CA ALA A 117 5.90 -4.03 4.05
C ALA A 117 7.29 -4.61 4.40
N ASP A 118 8.28 -3.75 4.67
CA ASP A 118 9.62 -4.16 5.07
C ASP A 118 9.68 -4.81 6.47
N SER A 119 10.78 -5.52 6.75
CA SER A 119 11.01 -6.22 8.02
C SER A 119 11.74 -5.38 9.08
N THR A 120 12.03 -4.10 8.81
CA THR A 120 12.78 -3.23 9.72
C THR A 120 11.85 -2.55 10.72
N GLN A 121 11.82 -3.00 11.95
CA GLN A 121 10.86 -2.56 12.96
C GLN A 121 10.83 -1.04 13.20
N HIS A 122 11.98 -0.39 13.20
CA HIS A 122 12.12 1.04 13.56
C HIS A 122 12.06 1.99 12.36
N TRP A 123 12.03 1.47 11.14
CA TRP A 123 11.93 2.31 9.95
C TRP A 123 10.46 2.69 9.70
N ARG A 124 10.14 3.96 10.00
CA ARG A 124 8.77 4.51 9.94
C ARG A 124 8.80 5.95 9.45
N PRO A 125 9.19 6.18 8.20
CA PRO A 125 9.19 7.52 7.62
C PRO A 125 7.75 8.00 7.43
N ASP A 126 7.36 9.03 8.13
CA ASP A 126 6.03 9.64 8.12
C ASP A 126 6.04 11.12 7.73
N HIS A 127 7.22 11.69 7.51
CA HIS A 127 7.37 13.07 7.08
C HIS A 127 8.69 13.31 6.34
N PHE A 128 8.68 14.36 5.53
CA PHE A 128 9.88 14.98 4.96
C PHE A 128 9.84 16.48 5.21
N SER A 129 10.95 17.05 5.65
CA SER A 129 11.03 18.50 5.85
C SER A 129 12.44 19.03 5.63
N PHE A 130 12.51 20.27 5.18
CA PHE A 130 13.74 21.05 5.16
C PHE A 130 13.45 22.54 5.41
N ALA A 131 14.45 23.24 5.91
CA ALA A 131 14.36 24.67 6.14
C ALA A 131 15.67 25.37 5.73
N VAL A 132 15.54 26.52 5.05
CA VAL A 132 16.66 27.36 4.64
C VAL A 132 16.24 28.82 4.69
N LEU A 133 17.05 29.68 5.27
CA LEU A 133 16.83 31.14 5.35
C LEU A 133 15.42 31.53 5.87
N GLY A 134 14.87 30.77 6.82
CA GLY A 134 13.54 30.99 7.34
C GLY A 134 12.38 30.42 6.51
N CYS A 135 12.64 29.91 5.32
CA CYS A 135 11.67 29.18 4.52
C CYS A 135 11.63 27.71 4.94
N LYS A 136 10.45 27.20 5.34
CA LYS A 136 10.24 25.80 5.72
C LYS A 136 9.30 25.11 4.73
N HIS A 137 9.71 23.93 4.26
CA HIS A 137 8.86 22.98 3.55
C HIS A 137 8.67 21.73 4.41
N GLU A 138 7.46 21.22 4.45
CA GLU A 138 7.12 20.03 5.23
C GLU A 138 5.97 19.28 4.56
N LEU A 139 6.12 17.96 4.45
CA LEU A 139 5.05 17.04 4.11
C LEU A 139 4.98 15.97 5.21
N CYS A 140 3.84 15.88 5.90
CA CYS A 140 3.51 14.77 6.78
C CYS A 140 2.49 13.86 6.07
N PHE A 141 2.64 12.54 6.24
CA PHE A 141 1.74 11.57 5.60
C PHE A 141 1.47 10.37 6.51
N PRO A 142 0.22 9.86 6.51
CA PRO A 142 -0.12 8.65 7.26
C PRO A 142 0.65 7.43 6.74
N VAL A 143 1.09 6.59 7.69
CA VAL A 143 1.83 5.37 7.43
C VAL A 143 1.17 4.19 8.12
N ALA A 144 0.95 3.10 7.38
CA ALA A 144 0.58 1.80 7.93
C ALA A 144 1.77 0.84 7.78
N LYS A 145 2.20 0.23 8.89
CA LYS A 145 3.31 -0.72 8.91
C LYS A 145 2.77 -2.13 9.06
N LEU A 146 3.05 -3.04 8.10
CA LEU A 146 2.53 -4.41 8.15
C LEU A 146 3.00 -5.16 9.39
N LEU A 147 4.23 -4.91 9.87
CA LEU A 147 4.75 -5.52 11.09
C LEU A 147 3.91 -5.23 12.35
N ASP A 148 3.15 -4.13 12.39
CA ASP A 148 2.32 -3.82 13.55
C ASP A 148 1.19 -4.82 13.76
N TYR A 149 0.73 -5.42 12.67
CA TYR A 149 -0.30 -6.45 12.68
C TYR A 149 0.23 -7.84 13.08
N ALA A 150 1.56 -8.01 13.19
CA ALA A 150 2.15 -9.30 13.53
C ALA A 150 1.82 -9.79 14.95
N GLN A 151 1.53 -8.86 15.87
CA GLN A 151 1.18 -9.16 17.25
C GLN A 151 -0.25 -9.67 17.41
N ASP A 152 -1.12 -9.38 16.44
CA ASP A 152 -2.55 -9.70 16.50
C ASP A 152 -3.00 -10.57 15.32
N GLN A 153 -2.28 -11.67 15.12
CA GLN A 153 -2.60 -12.60 14.03
C GLN A 153 -4.00 -13.20 14.14
N ALA A 154 -4.52 -13.37 15.36
CA ALA A 154 -5.87 -13.91 15.58
C ALA A 154 -6.93 -12.98 14.96
N ASP A 155 -6.76 -11.67 15.10
CA ASP A 155 -7.62 -10.67 14.48
C ASP A 155 -7.52 -10.70 12.96
N LEU A 156 -6.32 -10.86 12.40
CA LEU A 156 -6.15 -11.01 10.96
C LEU A 156 -6.89 -12.24 10.41
N TYR A 157 -6.87 -13.35 11.16
CA TYR A 157 -7.61 -14.57 10.77
C TYR A 157 -9.12 -14.38 10.83
N SER A 158 -9.65 -13.58 11.72
CA SER A 158 -11.10 -13.38 11.92
C SER A 158 -11.67 -12.21 11.10
N ASN A 159 -10.84 -11.26 10.72
CA ASN A 159 -11.25 -10.03 10.03
C ASN A 159 -11.80 -10.33 8.62
N PRO A 160 -13.01 -9.88 8.28
CA PRO A 160 -13.61 -10.12 6.96
C PRO A 160 -12.93 -9.33 5.83
N ASN A 161 -12.16 -8.28 6.15
CA ASN A 161 -11.50 -7.47 5.15
C ASN A 161 -10.43 -8.28 4.39
N PRO A 162 -10.40 -8.26 3.05
CA PRO A 162 -9.43 -9.02 2.26
C PRO A 162 -7.98 -8.67 2.60
N PHE A 163 -7.70 -7.41 2.96
CA PHE A 163 -6.33 -6.98 3.31
C PHE A 163 -5.83 -7.52 4.64
N ALA A 164 -6.70 -7.99 5.52
CA ALA A 164 -6.27 -8.75 6.69
C ALA A 164 -5.56 -10.04 6.26
N LEU A 165 -6.09 -10.76 5.27
CA LEU A 165 -5.47 -11.98 4.75
C LEU A 165 -4.22 -11.69 3.92
N VAL A 166 -4.23 -10.62 3.12
CA VAL A 166 -3.04 -10.15 2.37
C VAL A 166 -1.90 -9.83 3.34
N THR A 167 -2.20 -9.07 4.41
CA THR A 167 -1.24 -8.76 5.47
C THR A 167 -0.70 -10.02 6.14
N LEU A 168 -1.59 -10.93 6.51
CA LEU A 168 -1.22 -12.20 7.14
C LEU A 168 -0.33 -13.05 6.22
N ALA A 169 -0.67 -13.14 4.92
CA ALA A 169 0.13 -13.85 3.93
C ALA A 169 1.55 -13.28 3.82
N HIS A 170 1.65 -11.94 3.76
CA HIS A 170 2.93 -11.26 3.72
C HIS A 170 3.77 -11.54 4.97
N LEU A 171 3.20 -11.38 6.17
CA LEU A 171 3.87 -11.61 7.45
C LEU A 171 4.34 -13.07 7.61
N LEU A 172 3.51 -14.03 7.22
CA LEU A 172 3.87 -15.45 7.26
C LEU A 172 4.98 -15.78 6.25
N THR A 173 4.96 -15.17 5.07
CA THR A 173 6.02 -15.33 4.07
C THR A 173 7.34 -14.75 4.58
N GLN A 174 7.32 -13.59 5.23
CA GLN A 174 8.51 -13.02 5.86
C GLN A 174 9.05 -13.92 6.98
N ALA A 175 8.18 -14.39 7.87
CA ALA A 175 8.55 -15.24 9.02
C ALA A 175 9.12 -16.60 8.60
N THR A 176 8.68 -17.14 7.46
CA THR A 176 9.08 -18.47 6.96
C THR A 176 10.09 -18.42 5.82
N ARG A 177 10.74 -17.27 5.60
CA ARG A 177 11.64 -17.06 4.45
C ARG A 177 12.77 -18.08 4.33
N GLN A 178 13.23 -18.62 5.46
CA GLN A 178 14.34 -19.59 5.52
C GLN A 178 13.85 -21.05 5.68
N ASP A 179 12.54 -21.30 5.80
CA ASP A 179 11.97 -22.64 5.99
C ASP A 179 10.89 -22.92 4.93
N MET A 180 11.26 -23.67 3.90
CA MET A 180 10.36 -24.03 2.80
C MET A 180 9.14 -24.85 3.27
N ASN A 181 9.29 -25.72 4.27
CA ASN A 181 8.18 -26.54 4.79
C ASN A 181 7.18 -25.68 5.55
N ALA A 182 7.68 -24.79 6.43
CA ALA A 182 6.86 -23.83 7.14
C ALA A 182 6.16 -22.86 6.15
N ARG A 183 6.87 -22.42 5.11
CA ARG A 183 6.30 -21.57 4.05
C ARG A 183 5.16 -22.28 3.31
N PHE A 184 5.34 -23.54 2.93
CA PHE A 184 4.30 -24.32 2.28
C PHE A 184 3.08 -24.51 3.19
N ALA A 185 3.29 -24.88 4.46
CA ALA A 185 2.21 -25.06 5.42
C ALA A 185 1.42 -23.76 5.66
N ALA A 186 2.12 -22.62 5.76
CA ALA A 186 1.50 -21.31 5.90
C ALA A 186 0.64 -20.95 4.67
N LYS A 187 1.20 -21.10 3.47
CA LYS A 187 0.45 -20.86 2.21
C LYS A 187 -0.78 -21.76 2.11
N TRP A 188 -0.64 -23.04 2.43
CA TRP A 188 -1.76 -23.99 2.39
C TRP A 188 -2.90 -23.58 3.32
N LYS A 189 -2.57 -23.21 4.58
CA LYS A 189 -3.56 -22.73 5.55
C LYS A 189 -4.30 -21.49 5.06
N LEU A 190 -3.61 -20.56 4.43
CA LEU A 190 -4.23 -19.36 3.87
C LEU A 190 -5.16 -19.67 2.70
N VAL A 191 -4.75 -20.55 1.80
CA VAL A 191 -5.59 -21.02 0.68
C VAL A 191 -6.87 -21.67 1.19
N GLN A 192 -6.77 -22.55 2.20
CA GLN A 192 -7.95 -23.15 2.82
C GLN A 192 -8.89 -22.09 3.43
N LEU A 193 -8.34 -21.10 4.10
CA LEU A 193 -9.12 -20.04 4.71
C LEU A 193 -9.85 -19.17 3.67
N LEU A 194 -9.20 -18.87 2.54
CA LEU A 194 -9.82 -18.14 1.45
C LEU A 194 -11.01 -18.91 0.85
N TYR A 195 -10.85 -20.20 0.59
CA TYR A 195 -11.96 -21.04 0.14
C TYR A 195 -13.09 -21.13 1.17
N GLN A 196 -12.78 -21.25 2.47
CA GLN A 196 -13.78 -21.23 3.53
C GLN A 196 -14.56 -19.90 3.59
N ARG A 197 -13.94 -18.79 3.18
CA ARG A 197 -14.59 -17.47 3.07
C ARG A 197 -15.33 -17.26 1.76
N GLY A 198 -15.45 -18.29 0.92
CA GLY A 198 -16.19 -18.25 -0.35
C GLY A 198 -15.43 -17.61 -1.50
N TRP A 199 -14.10 -17.43 -1.38
CA TRP A 199 -13.30 -16.91 -2.48
C TRP A 199 -13.22 -17.95 -3.61
N GLY A 200 -13.45 -17.49 -4.83
CA GLY A 200 -13.33 -18.35 -6.02
C GLY A 200 -11.87 -18.67 -6.36
N LYS A 201 -11.67 -19.74 -7.13
CA LYS A 201 -10.33 -20.20 -7.52
C LYS A 201 -9.48 -19.08 -8.16
N GLN A 202 -10.09 -18.26 -9.02
CA GLN A 202 -9.35 -17.19 -9.70
C GLN A 202 -8.91 -16.11 -8.69
N GLN A 203 -9.78 -15.68 -7.80
CA GLN A 203 -9.45 -14.71 -6.75
C GLN A 203 -8.31 -15.20 -5.83
N VAL A 204 -8.29 -16.51 -5.52
CA VAL A 204 -7.20 -17.12 -4.75
C VAL A 204 -5.90 -17.13 -5.55
N ILE A 205 -5.96 -17.47 -6.85
CA ILE A 205 -4.80 -17.44 -7.74
C ILE A 205 -4.25 -16.03 -7.83
N ASP A 206 -5.09 -15.04 -8.09
CA ASP A 206 -4.70 -13.64 -8.25
C ASP A 206 -4.04 -13.10 -6.98
N LEU A 207 -4.51 -13.52 -5.80
CA LEU A 207 -3.93 -13.12 -4.51
C LEU A 207 -2.59 -13.82 -4.19
N PHE A 208 -2.35 -15.01 -4.74
CA PHE A 208 -1.17 -15.84 -4.47
C PHE A 208 -0.30 -16.14 -5.71
N SER A 209 -0.54 -15.44 -6.82
CA SER A 209 0.32 -15.52 -8.01
C SER A 209 1.70 -14.92 -7.73
N VAL A 210 2.37 -15.55 -6.75
CA VAL A 210 3.74 -15.22 -6.30
C VAL A 210 4.63 -16.43 -6.61
#